data_98928a789f586b411871fc0673135900
#
_entry.id   98928a789f586b411871fc0673135900
#
_cell.length_a   1.000
_cell.length_b   1.000
_cell.length_c   1.000
_cell.angle_alpha   90.00
_cell.angle_beta   90.00
_cell.angle_gamma   90.00
#
_symmetry.space_group_name_H-M   'P 1'
#
loop_
_entity.id
_entity.type
_entity.pdbx_description
1 polymer ?
#
loop_
_entity_poly.entity_id
_entity_poly.type
_entity_poly.pdbx_seq_one_letter_code
_entity_poly.pdbx_strand_id
1 'polypeptide(L)'
;MRVGPHVHVAGTTATVQGVVTYPGDAAAQTRVALGIIAGALAEAGAELRHVVRTRIYVTDVSQWEAVGRAHGEVFGEIRPAASMVQVAALINPAHLVEIEADAYIWDEVEAGSGS
;
A
#
# COMPACT_ATOMS: atom_id res chain seq x y z
N MET A 1 -6.90 10.20 4.57
CA MET A 1 -6.90 11.55 5.17
C MET A 1 -5.96 12.46 4.40
N ARG A 2 -6.40 13.65 4.07
CA ARG A 2 -5.55 14.63 3.39
C ARG A 2 -5.40 15.89 4.23
N VAL A 3 -4.15 16.34 4.40
CA VAL A 3 -3.81 17.59 5.10
C VAL A 3 -2.83 18.34 4.20
N GLY A 4 -3.31 19.41 3.51
CA GLY A 4 -2.49 20.10 2.52
C GLY A 4 -2.04 19.13 1.42
N PRO A 5 -0.73 19.02 1.14
CA PRO A 5 -0.21 18.08 0.16
C PRO A 5 -0.01 16.66 0.73
N HIS A 6 -0.23 16.44 2.02
CA HIS A 6 -0.01 15.15 2.67
C HIS A 6 -1.26 14.29 2.62
N VAL A 7 -1.14 13.05 2.17
CA VAL A 7 -2.22 12.07 2.17
C VAL A 7 -1.76 10.83 2.92
N HIS A 8 -2.59 10.41 3.88
CA HIS A 8 -2.31 9.23 4.68
C HIS A 8 -3.43 8.21 4.44
N VAL A 9 -3.06 7.03 4.00
CA VAL A 9 -3.98 5.91 3.82
C VAL A 9 -3.76 4.95 4.98
N ALA A 10 -4.82 4.75 5.76
CA ALA A 10 -4.81 3.86 6.92
C ALA A 10 -4.58 2.41 6.50
N GLY A 11 -4.35 1.54 7.48
CA GLY A 11 -4.15 0.12 7.26
C GLY A 11 -5.24 -0.47 6.37
N THR A 12 -4.84 -1.06 5.27
CA THR A 12 -5.71 -1.56 4.20
C THR A 12 -5.47 -3.03 4.01
N THR A 13 -6.54 -3.80 4.01
CA THR A 13 -6.53 -5.25 3.82
C THR A 13 -7.30 -5.63 2.56
N ALA A 14 -7.17 -6.89 2.15
CA ALA A 14 -7.86 -7.41 0.97
C ALA A 14 -9.33 -7.72 1.29
N THR A 15 -10.09 -6.68 1.61
CA THR A 15 -11.52 -6.77 1.90
C THR A 15 -12.30 -5.97 0.86
N VAL A 16 -13.20 -6.63 0.16
CA VAL A 16 -14.05 -6.02 -0.86
C VAL A 16 -15.50 -6.25 -0.46
N GLN A 17 -16.25 -5.17 -0.26
CA GLN A 17 -17.66 -5.22 0.18
C GLN A 17 -17.86 -6.09 1.43
N GLY A 18 -16.94 -5.95 2.39
CA GLY A 18 -16.99 -6.67 3.66
C GLY A 18 -16.52 -8.12 3.59
N VAL A 19 -16.07 -8.60 2.45
CA VAL A 19 -15.64 -9.97 2.25
C VAL A 19 -14.13 -10.05 2.07
N VAL A 20 -13.47 -10.94 2.80
CA VAL A 20 -12.03 -11.20 2.61
C VAL A 20 -11.84 -11.90 1.28
N THR A 21 -10.96 -11.34 0.45
CA THR A 21 -10.63 -11.91 -0.85
C THR A 21 -9.34 -12.72 -0.77
N TYR A 22 -9.24 -13.74 -1.61
CA TYR A 22 -8.06 -14.59 -1.75
C TYR A 22 -7.52 -15.13 -0.41
N PRO A 23 -8.35 -15.79 0.43
CA PRO A 23 -7.82 -16.37 1.67
C PRO A 23 -6.69 -17.34 1.36
N GLY A 24 -5.60 -17.25 2.13
CA GLY A 24 -4.43 -18.10 1.94
C GLY A 24 -3.43 -17.65 0.88
N ASP A 25 -3.71 -16.59 0.13
CA ASP A 25 -2.83 -16.10 -0.93
C ASP A 25 -2.34 -14.67 -0.60
N ALA A 26 -1.17 -14.59 0.02
CA ALA A 26 -0.60 -13.31 0.45
C ALA A 26 -0.29 -12.37 -0.71
N ALA A 27 0.20 -12.89 -1.83
CA ALA A 27 0.50 -12.06 -3.00
C ALA A 27 -0.77 -11.47 -3.59
N ALA A 28 -1.81 -12.26 -3.76
CA ALA A 28 -3.10 -11.78 -4.28
C ALA A 28 -3.73 -10.77 -3.32
N GLN A 29 -3.67 -11.01 -2.01
CA GLN A 29 -4.15 -10.03 -1.02
C GLN A 29 -3.37 -8.73 -1.09
N THR A 30 -2.07 -8.78 -1.32
CA THR A 30 -1.24 -7.58 -1.50
C THR A 30 -1.73 -6.77 -2.70
N ARG A 31 -2.00 -7.41 -3.82
CA ARG A 31 -2.50 -6.72 -5.03
C ARG A 31 -3.85 -6.06 -4.78
N VAL A 32 -4.75 -6.73 -4.09
CA VAL A 32 -6.07 -6.16 -3.75
C VAL A 32 -5.91 -4.96 -2.83
N ALA A 33 -5.11 -5.07 -1.77
CA ALA A 33 -4.88 -3.97 -0.84
C ALA A 33 -4.28 -2.75 -1.55
N LEU A 34 -3.31 -2.95 -2.44
CA LEU A 34 -2.70 -1.86 -3.20
C LEU A 34 -3.69 -1.22 -4.18
N GLY A 35 -4.59 -1.99 -4.78
CA GLY A 35 -5.67 -1.46 -5.62
C GLY A 35 -6.62 -0.57 -4.83
N ILE A 36 -6.96 -0.96 -3.61
CA ILE A 36 -7.80 -0.16 -2.71
C ILE A 36 -7.07 1.14 -2.33
N ILE A 37 -5.78 1.04 -2.02
CA ILE A 37 -4.95 2.22 -1.72
C ILE A 37 -4.91 3.18 -2.91
N ALA A 38 -4.74 2.67 -4.12
CA ALA A 38 -4.76 3.49 -5.33
C ALA A 38 -6.08 4.26 -5.47
N GLY A 39 -7.19 3.60 -5.20
CA GLY A 39 -8.51 4.23 -5.21
C GLY A 39 -8.66 5.32 -4.13
N ALA A 40 -8.19 5.04 -2.92
CA ALA A 40 -8.22 6.00 -1.82
C ALA A 40 -7.36 7.24 -2.13
N LEU A 41 -6.19 7.04 -2.72
CA LEU A 41 -5.32 8.14 -3.16
C LEU A 41 -6.02 9.00 -4.20
N ALA A 42 -6.65 8.37 -5.20
CA ALA A 42 -7.37 9.09 -6.24
C ALA A 42 -8.51 9.94 -5.67
N GLU A 43 -9.26 9.42 -4.72
CA GLU A 43 -10.32 10.18 -4.03
C GLU A 43 -9.77 11.40 -3.30
N ALA A 44 -8.54 11.33 -2.81
CA ALA A 44 -7.88 12.45 -2.14
C ALA A 44 -7.14 13.38 -3.10
N GLY A 45 -7.18 13.12 -4.39
CA GLY A 45 -6.50 13.93 -5.39
C GLY A 45 -5.03 13.58 -5.60
N ALA A 46 -4.62 12.40 -5.15
CA ALA A 46 -3.25 11.91 -5.29
C ALA A 46 -3.17 10.75 -6.29
N GLU A 47 -1.95 10.37 -6.62
CA GLU A 47 -1.65 9.25 -7.50
C GLU A 47 -0.61 8.36 -6.84
N LEU A 48 -0.45 7.15 -7.36
CA LEU A 48 0.56 6.21 -6.85
C LEU A 48 1.98 6.80 -6.87
N ARG A 49 2.31 7.61 -7.88
CA ARG A 49 3.61 8.26 -8.00
C ARG A 49 3.91 9.22 -6.85
N HIS A 50 2.89 9.67 -6.12
CA HIS A 50 3.04 10.55 -4.96
C HIS A 50 3.36 9.80 -3.68
N VAL A 51 3.28 8.47 -3.67
CA VAL A 51 3.56 7.67 -2.47
C VAL A 51 5.03 7.78 -2.11
N VAL A 52 5.30 8.15 -0.87
CA VAL A 52 6.66 8.31 -0.35
C VAL A 52 7.04 7.23 0.64
N ARG A 53 6.05 6.56 1.24
CA ARG A 53 6.29 5.48 2.19
C ARG A 53 5.14 4.48 2.16
N THR A 54 5.50 3.20 2.28
CA THR A 54 4.56 2.13 2.59
C THR A 54 5.05 1.35 3.80
N ARG A 55 4.10 0.85 4.61
CA ARG A 55 4.38 -0.08 5.70
C ARG A 55 3.54 -1.32 5.47
N ILE A 56 4.21 -2.45 5.44
CA ILE A 56 3.59 -3.74 5.13
C ILE A 56 3.66 -4.62 6.37
N TYR A 57 2.50 -5.04 6.85
CA TYR A 57 2.38 -5.93 8.00
C TYR A 57 1.93 -7.29 7.49
N VAL A 58 2.70 -8.33 7.80
CA VAL A 58 2.40 -9.70 7.40
C VAL A 58 2.28 -10.60 8.61
N THR A 59 1.41 -11.61 8.52
CA THR A 59 1.26 -12.59 9.60
C THR A 59 2.29 -13.71 9.50
N ASP A 60 2.93 -13.86 8.35
CA ASP A 60 3.97 -14.87 8.11
C ASP A 60 5.06 -14.28 7.24
N VAL A 61 6.18 -13.91 7.84
CA VAL A 61 7.29 -13.26 7.15
C VAL A 61 7.98 -14.19 6.13
N SER A 62 7.74 -15.49 6.18
CA SER A 62 8.26 -16.39 5.16
C SER A 62 7.66 -16.11 3.76
N GLN A 63 6.54 -15.38 3.71
CA GLN A 63 5.90 -14.94 2.46
C GLN A 63 6.47 -13.63 1.92
N TRP A 64 7.58 -13.14 2.48
CA TRP A 64 8.11 -11.81 2.15
C TRP A 64 8.44 -11.64 0.67
N GLU A 65 8.95 -12.69 0.01
CA GLU A 65 9.28 -12.60 -1.43
C GLU A 65 8.03 -12.42 -2.29
N ALA A 66 6.98 -13.19 -2.01
CA ALA A 66 5.73 -13.10 -2.76
C ALA A 66 5.05 -11.74 -2.56
N VAL A 67 5.00 -11.27 -1.32
CA VAL A 67 4.43 -9.97 -0.97
C VAL A 67 5.28 -8.84 -1.57
N GLY A 68 6.59 -8.93 -1.43
CA GLY A 68 7.52 -7.93 -1.98
C GLY A 68 7.45 -7.84 -3.50
N ARG A 69 7.30 -8.96 -4.18
CA ARG A 69 7.14 -9.00 -5.63
C ARG A 69 5.85 -8.33 -6.08
N ALA A 70 4.73 -8.62 -5.39
CA ALA A 70 3.45 -7.99 -5.68
C ALA A 70 3.50 -6.48 -5.43
N HIS A 71 4.14 -6.05 -4.34
CA HIS A 71 4.38 -4.63 -4.05
C HIS A 71 5.22 -4.00 -5.16
N GLY A 72 6.25 -4.68 -5.63
CA GLY A 72 7.13 -4.23 -6.69
C GLY A 72 6.44 -4.05 -8.04
N GLU A 73 5.39 -4.83 -8.32
CA GLU A 73 4.59 -4.65 -9.53
C GLU A 73 3.99 -3.23 -9.61
N VAL A 74 3.67 -2.65 -8.46
CA VAL A 74 3.08 -1.32 -8.35
C VAL A 74 4.14 -0.24 -8.18
N PHE A 75 5.11 -0.48 -7.31
CA PHE A 75 6.05 0.53 -6.84
C PHE A 75 7.49 0.36 -7.33
N GLY A 76 7.75 -0.57 -8.24
CA GLY A 76 9.11 -0.87 -8.70
C GLY A 76 9.85 0.31 -9.32
N GLU A 77 9.14 1.23 -9.96
CA GLU A 77 9.70 2.46 -10.54
C GLU A 77 9.60 3.66 -9.59
N ILE A 78 8.54 3.71 -8.78
CA ILE A 78 8.28 4.81 -7.86
C ILE A 78 9.25 4.78 -6.68
N ARG A 79 9.51 3.59 -6.16
CA ARG A 79 10.46 3.30 -5.08
C ARG A 79 10.22 4.11 -3.81
N PRO A 80 9.03 4.06 -3.22
CA PRO A 80 8.82 4.66 -1.92
C PRO A 80 9.68 3.99 -0.85
N ALA A 81 9.97 4.69 0.23
CA ALA A 81 10.54 4.05 1.40
C ALA A 81 9.57 2.98 1.89
N ALA A 82 10.02 1.77 2.12
CA ALA A 82 9.14 0.67 2.47
C ALA A 82 9.72 -0.15 3.62
N SER A 83 8.82 -0.64 4.48
CA SER A 83 9.16 -1.57 5.56
C SER A 83 8.19 -2.73 5.53
N MET A 84 8.66 -3.92 5.86
CA MET A 84 7.82 -5.10 6.02
C MET A 84 8.15 -5.74 7.36
N VAL A 85 7.15 -5.96 8.19
CA VAL A 85 7.32 -6.59 9.50
C VAL A 85 6.27 -7.66 9.71
N GLN A 86 6.65 -8.70 10.45
CA GLN A 86 5.70 -9.71 10.89
C GLN A 86 4.98 -9.21 12.14
N VAL A 87 3.68 -9.37 12.16
CA VAL A 87 2.84 -9.08 13.31
C VAL A 87 2.22 -10.37 13.83
N ALA A 88 1.85 -10.38 15.12
CA ALA A 88 1.28 -11.57 15.75
C ALA A 88 -0.06 -11.96 15.11
N ALA A 89 -0.88 -10.98 14.73
CA ALA A 89 -2.19 -11.22 14.13
C ALA A 89 -2.70 -9.93 13.49
N LEU A 90 -3.61 -10.09 12.56
CA LEU A 90 -4.46 -9.01 12.05
C LEU A 90 -5.87 -9.22 12.61
N ILE A 91 -6.73 -8.21 12.51
CA ILE A 91 -8.07 -8.26 13.11
C ILE A 91 -8.85 -9.47 12.61
N ASN A 92 -8.85 -9.71 11.30
CA ASN A 92 -9.46 -10.91 10.74
C ASN A 92 -8.35 -11.93 10.45
N PRO A 93 -8.45 -13.16 11.00
CA PRO A 93 -7.39 -14.16 10.80
C PRO A 93 -7.24 -14.64 9.36
N ALA A 94 -8.19 -14.37 8.48
CA ALA A 94 -8.08 -14.67 7.07
C ALA A 94 -7.24 -13.66 6.31
N HIS A 95 -6.93 -12.50 6.91
CA HIS A 95 -6.01 -11.53 6.33
C HIS A 95 -4.57 -11.94 6.61
N LEU A 96 -3.75 -11.97 5.58
CA LEU A 96 -2.34 -12.30 5.65
C LEU A 96 -1.45 -11.06 5.55
N VAL A 97 -2.01 -9.95 5.07
CA VAL A 97 -1.28 -8.71 4.85
C VAL A 97 -2.17 -7.50 5.10
N GLU A 98 -1.57 -6.45 5.66
CA GLU A 98 -2.18 -5.13 5.80
C GLU A 98 -1.14 -4.11 5.39
N ILE A 99 -1.54 -3.07 4.64
CA ILE A 99 -0.61 -2.08 4.09
C ILE A 99 -1.12 -0.67 4.39
N GLU A 100 -0.20 0.19 4.83
CA GLU A 100 -0.40 1.62 4.96
C GLU A 100 0.41 2.36 3.91
N ALA A 101 -0.05 3.53 3.51
CA ALA A 101 0.70 4.37 2.58
C ALA A 101 0.63 5.84 2.99
N ASP A 102 1.75 6.53 2.83
CA ASP A 102 1.83 7.97 2.97
C ASP A 102 2.23 8.56 1.63
N ALA A 103 1.55 9.62 1.20
CA ALA A 103 1.82 10.31 -0.05
C ALA A 103 2.00 11.80 0.18
N TYR A 104 2.78 12.41 -0.69
CA TYR A 104 2.97 13.85 -0.76
C TYR A 104 2.64 14.28 -2.19
N ILE A 105 1.64 15.13 -2.35
CA ILE A 105 1.23 15.58 -3.68
C ILE A 105 2.21 16.65 -4.13
N TRP A 106 2.91 16.37 -5.24
CA TRP A 106 3.83 17.31 -5.84
C TRP A 106 3.51 17.48 -7.31
N ASP A 107 3.87 18.64 -7.83
CA ASP A 107 3.64 19.02 -9.22
C ASP A 107 4.85 18.62 -10.05
N GLU A 108 4.65 17.98 -11.19
CA GLU A 108 5.73 17.60 -12.10
C GLU A 108 6.51 18.81 -12.61
N VAL A 109 5.82 19.91 -12.87
CA VAL A 109 6.46 21.15 -13.29
C VAL A 109 7.35 21.67 -12.19
N GLU A 110 6.86 21.65 -10.93
CA GLU A 110 7.64 22.02 -9.76
C GLU A 110 8.84 21.11 -9.58
N ALA A 111 8.65 19.79 -9.68
CA ALA A 111 9.71 18.80 -9.59
C ALA A 111 10.75 19.00 -10.69
N GLY A 112 10.33 19.30 -11.91
CA GLY A 112 11.23 19.60 -13.02
C GLY A 112 11.98 20.90 -12.85
N SER A 113 11.32 21.94 -12.34
CA SER A 113 11.94 23.25 -12.12
C SER A 113 12.90 23.27 -10.94
N GLY A 114 12.77 22.33 -10.03
CA GLY A 114 13.69 22.17 -8.91
C GLY A 114 15.04 21.57 -9.30
N SER A 115 15.17 21.17 -10.52
CA SER A 115 16.39 20.56 -11.04
C SER A 115 17.40 21.58 -11.53
#